data_2960c416a02a605635c869955994b35b
#
_entry.id   2960c416a02a605635c869955994b35b
#
_cell.length_a   1.000
_cell.length_b   1.000
_cell.length_c   1.000
_cell.angle_alpha   90.00
_cell.angle_beta   90.00
_cell.angle_gamma   90.00
#
_symmetry.space_group_name_H-M   'P 1'
#
loop_
_entity.id
_entity.type
_entity.pdbx_description
1 polymer ?
#
loop_
_entity_poly.entity_id
_entity_poly.type
_entity_poly.pdbx_seq_one_letter_code
_entity_poly.pdbx_strand_id
1 'polypeptide(L)'
;MSEAFVVERDFLFKDSIFEITSISVEHDEDINGSNLEGDFIISGDYRLHEISINKEDFSFKLPFTHEIRSNVNLDTVNLEITDFTYELNNNDELHVHIAVSYTHL
;
A
#
# COMPACT_ATOMS: atom_id res chain seq x y z
N MET A 1 -9.20 13.45 17.37
CA MET A 1 -10.11 12.47 16.78
C MET A 1 -9.39 11.72 15.68
N SER A 2 -9.63 10.42 15.55
CA SER A 2 -9.00 9.61 14.53
C SER A 2 -10.06 8.81 13.76
N GLU A 3 -9.76 8.52 12.51
CA GLU A 3 -10.58 7.66 11.66
C GLU A 3 -9.68 6.67 10.96
N ALA A 4 -10.25 5.56 10.53
CA ALA A 4 -9.49 4.50 9.88
C ALA A 4 -10.22 4.02 8.62
N PHE A 5 -9.45 3.57 7.66
CA PHE A 5 -9.97 2.93 6.45
C PHE A 5 -9.01 1.85 5.99
N VAL A 6 -9.52 0.99 5.12
CA VAL A 6 -8.74 -0.15 4.60
C VAL A 6 -8.70 -0.04 3.08
N VAL A 7 -7.52 -0.30 2.52
CA VAL A 7 -7.31 -0.36 1.08
C VAL A 7 -6.83 -1.76 0.73
N GLU A 8 -7.48 -2.39 -0.23
CA GLU A 8 -7.10 -3.71 -0.71
C GLU A 8 -6.95 -3.67 -2.22
N ARG A 9 -5.98 -4.39 -2.74
CA ARG A 9 -5.75 -4.46 -4.17
C ARG A 9 -5.00 -5.73 -4.54
N ASP A 10 -5.28 -6.23 -5.75
CA ASP A 10 -4.54 -7.32 -6.35
C ASP A 10 -3.64 -6.78 -7.46
N PHE A 11 -2.40 -7.25 -7.47
CA PHE A 11 -1.45 -6.92 -8.52
C PHE A 11 -0.96 -8.21 -9.16
N LEU A 12 -0.82 -8.20 -10.48
CA LEU A 12 -0.31 -9.36 -11.20
C LEU A 12 1.16 -9.14 -11.55
N PHE A 13 1.97 -10.15 -11.22
CA PHE A 13 3.34 -10.21 -11.74
C PHE A 13 3.31 -10.71 -13.17
N LYS A 14 4.28 -10.26 -13.95
CA LYS A 14 4.41 -10.64 -15.36
C LYS A 14 4.68 -12.13 -15.52
N ASP A 15 5.45 -12.71 -14.60
CA ASP A 15 5.83 -14.12 -14.60
C ASP A 15 5.44 -14.74 -13.26
N SER A 16 5.35 -16.08 -13.22
CA SER A 16 5.21 -16.79 -11.97
C SER A 16 6.47 -16.60 -11.13
N ILE A 17 6.29 -16.37 -9.84
CA ILE A 17 7.42 -16.17 -8.92
C ILE A 17 7.44 -17.27 -7.86
N PHE A 18 8.62 -17.55 -7.30
CA PHE A 18 8.76 -18.53 -6.26
C PHE A 18 8.33 -18.00 -4.90
N GLU A 19 8.89 -16.85 -4.51
CA GLU A 19 8.56 -16.21 -3.24
C GLU A 19 8.89 -14.73 -3.25
N ILE A 20 8.25 -13.99 -2.37
CA ILE A 20 8.60 -12.61 -2.08
C ILE A 20 9.59 -12.65 -0.92
N THR A 21 10.79 -12.11 -1.12
CA THR A 21 11.86 -12.14 -0.12
C THR A 21 11.84 -10.92 0.78
N SER A 22 11.35 -9.79 0.28
CA SER A 22 11.11 -8.61 1.09
C SER A 22 9.96 -7.81 0.49
N ILE A 23 9.24 -7.11 1.35
CA ILE A 23 8.15 -6.24 0.92
C ILE A 23 8.02 -5.10 1.92
N SER A 24 7.79 -3.91 1.40
CA SER A 24 7.54 -2.73 2.22
C SER A 24 6.48 -1.86 1.56
N VAL A 25 5.85 -1.02 2.34
CA VAL A 25 4.86 -0.08 1.84
C VAL A 25 5.21 1.32 2.34
N GLU A 26 5.16 2.27 1.43
CA GLU A 26 5.34 3.69 1.72
C GLU A 26 4.07 4.42 1.26
N HIS A 27 3.89 5.62 1.75
CA HIS A 27 2.75 6.41 1.35
C HIS A 27 3.19 7.84 1.04
N ASP A 28 2.46 8.43 0.09
CA ASP A 28 2.62 9.83 -0.28
C ASP A 28 1.19 10.39 -0.37
N GLU A 29 0.91 11.43 0.38
CA GLU A 29 -0.44 11.98 0.46
C GLU A 29 -0.45 13.48 0.30
N ASP A 30 -1.59 13.98 -0.19
CA ASP A 30 -1.84 15.39 -0.36
C ASP A 30 -3.31 15.68 -0.07
N ILE A 31 -3.60 16.91 0.24
CA ILE A 31 -4.96 17.35 0.52
C ILE A 31 -5.44 18.16 -0.68
N ASN A 32 -6.56 17.73 -1.26
CA ASN A 32 -7.19 18.41 -2.39
C ASN A 32 -8.65 18.70 -2.04
N GLY A 33 -8.92 19.96 -1.66
CA GLY A 33 -10.24 20.35 -1.18
C GLY A 33 -10.56 19.64 0.13
N SER A 34 -11.62 18.84 0.15
CA SER A 34 -12.00 18.02 1.30
C SER A 34 -11.55 16.57 1.18
N ASN A 35 -10.70 16.25 0.21
CA ASN A 35 -10.24 14.89 -0.05
C ASN A 35 -8.79 14.73 0.36
N LEU A 36 -8.51 13.61 0.99
CA LEU A 36 -7.16 13.10 1.21
C LEU A 36 -6.84 12.17 0.05
N GLU A 37 -5.88 12.55 -0.76
CA GLU A 37 -5.49 11.81 -1.95
C GLU A 37 -4.02 11.41 -1.88
N GLY A 38 -3.66 10.33 -2.52
CA GLY A 38 -2.27 9.94 -2.58
C GLY A 38 -2.07 8.58 -3.19
N ASP A 39 -0.90 8.04 -2.92
CA ASP A 39 -0.49 6.74 -3.41
C ASP A 39 0.16 5.93 -2.32
N PHE A 40 -0.11 4.64 -2.29
CA PHE A 40 0.71 3.67 -1.57
C PHE A 40 1.68 3.08 -2.57
N ILE A 41 2.95 3.00 -2.18
CA ILE A 41 4.00 2.43 -3.01
C ILE A 41 4.44 1.14 -2.35
N ILE A 42 4.08 0.02 -2.97
CA ILE A 42 4.42 -1.31 -2.47
C ILE A 42 5.62 -1.79 -3.26
N SER A 43 6.73 -2.00 -2.59
CA SER A 43 7.97 -2.37 -3.25
C SER A 43 8.69 -3.47 -2.49
N GLY A 44 9.59 -4.15 -3.17
CA GLY A 44 10.34 -5.22 -2.55
C GLY A 44 11.13 -6.02 -3.57
N ASP A 45 11.47 -7.24 -3.15
CA ASP A 45 12.24 -8.17 -3.96
C ASP A 45 11.56 -9.53 -4.00
N TYR A 46 11.77 -10.26 -5.07
CA TYR A 46 11.25 -11.62 -5.22
C TYR A 46 12.25 -12.50 -5.94
N ARG A 47 12.07 -13.82 -5.79
CA ARG A 47 12.86 -14.81 -6.52
C ARG A 47 11.94 -15.55 -7.50
N LEU A 48 12.44 -15.78 -8.71
CA LEU A 48 11.68 -16.50 -9.74
C LEU A 48 11.70 -18.01 -9.53
N HIS A 49 12.77 -18.54 -8.96
CA HIS A 49 12.96 -19.98 -8.75
C HIS A 49 13.57 -20.24 -7.39
N GLU A 50 13.35 -21.43 -6.87
CA GLU A 50 13.90 -21.86 -5.59
C GLU A 50 15.43 -21.76 -5.54
N ILE A 51 16.08 -22.06 -6.66
CA ILE A 51 17.54 -22.07 -6.76
C ILE A 51 18.12 -20.72 -7.18
N SER A 52 17.28 -19.68 -7.38
CA SER A 52 17.75 -18.37 -7.79
C SER A 52 18.55 -17.72 -6.67
N ILE A 53 19.77 -17.29 -6.97
CA ILE A 53 20.59 -16.52 -6.05
C ILE A 53 20.39 -15.02 -6.25
N ASN A 54 19.87 -14.63 -7.40
CA ASN A 54 19.56 -13.22 -7.71
C ASN A 54 18.10 -12.94 -7.40
N LYS A 55 17.85 -11.75 -6.88
CA LYS A 55 16.51 -11.25 -6.59
C LYS A 55 16.14 -10.21 -7.62
N GLU A 56 14.85 -10.19 -7.95
CA GLU A 56 14.30 -9.17 -8.83
C GLU A 56 13.52 -8.15 -7.99
N ASP A 57 13.59 -6.89 -8.38
CA ASP A 57 12.87 -5.82 -7.70
C ASP A 57 11.46 -5.68 -8.27
N PHE A 58 10.52 -5.31 -7.42
CA PHE A 58 9.19 -4.92 -7.88
C PHE A 58 8.74 -3.64 -7.19
N SER A 59 7.84 -2.92 -7.85
CA SER A 59 7.22 -1.73 -7.29
C SER A 59 5.85 -1.56 -7.92
N PHE A 60 4.83 -1.43 -7.06
CA PHE A 60 3.47 -1.16 -7.49
C PHE A 60 2.97 0.12 -6.84
N LYS A 61 2.20 0.88 -7.59
CA LYS A 61 1.62 2.12 -7.11
C LYS A 61 0.11 1.94 -6.99
N LEU A 62 -0.41 2.20 -5.80
CA LEU A 62 -1.84 2.07 -5.51
C LEU A 62 -2.40 3.46 -5.15
N PRO A 63 -3.10 4.11 -6.08
CA PRO A 63 -3.70 5.40 -5.76
C PRO A 63 -4.91 5.22 -4.84
N PHE A 64 -5.11 6.19 -3.97
CA PHE A 64 -6.25 6.20 -3.06
C PHE A 64 -6.82 7.60 -2.92
N THR A 65 -8.11 7.68 -2.58
CA THR A 65 -8.80 8.91 -2.27
C THR A 65 -9.75 8.64 -1.12
N HIS A 66 -9.73 9.50 -0.11
CA HIS A 66 -10.62 9.39 1.03
C HIS A 66 -11.19 10.75 1.37
N GLU A 67 -12.51 10.84 1.48
CA GLU A 67 -13.17 12.09 1.81
C GLU A 67 -13.04 12.40 3.30
N ILE A 68 -12.57 13.63 3.59
CA ILE A 68 -12.42 14.10 4.95
C ILE A 68 -13.61 14.99 5.28
N ARG A 69 -14.14 14.86 6.47
CA ARG A 69 -15.28 15.69 6.92
C ARG A 69 -14.91 17.18 6.89
N SER A 70 -15.88 17.98 6.48
CA SER A 70 -15.67 19.41 6.19
C SER A 70 -15.27 20.26 7.40
N ASN A 71 -15.49 19.79 8.62
CA ASN A 71 -15.14 20.53 9.83
C ASN A 71 -13.76 20.17 10.40
N VAL A 72 -12.95 19.46 9.62
CA VAL A 72 -11.62 19.04 10.02
C VAL A 72 -10.61 20.13 9.64
N ASN A 73 -9.65 20.37 10.52
CA ASN A 73 -8.50 21.21 10.18
C ASN A 73 -7.52 20.40 9.33
N LEU A 74 -7.50 20.66 8.04
CA LEU A 74 -6.72 19.88 7.07
C LEU A 74 -5.21 20.00 7.30
N ASP A 75 -4.75 21.09 7.91
CA ASP A 75 -3.33 21.27 8.20
C ASP A 75 -2.81 20.34 9.30
N THR A 76 -3.72 19.72 10.05
CA THR A 76 -3.35 18.82 11.15
C THR A 76 -3.59 17.34 10.83
N VAL A 77 -3.97 17.02 9.61
CA VAL A 77 -4.18 15.63 9.21
C VAL A 77 -2.85 14.90 9.16
N ASN A 78 -2.78 13.77 9.86
CA ASN A 78 -1.60 12.92 9.89
C ASN A 78 -2.03 11.48 9.57
N LEU A 79 -1.44 10.91 8.55
CA LEU A 79 -1.79 9.58 8.06
C LEU A 79 -0.73 8.57 8.49
N GLU A 80 -1.18 7.43 8.98
CA GLU A 80 -0.32 6.37 9.46
C GLU A 80 -0.83 5.01 8.98
N ILE A 81 0.07 4.17 8.52
CA ILE A 81 -0.25 2.78 8.19
C ILE A 81 -0.16 1.98 9.49
N THR A 82 -1.30 1.44 9.93
CA THR A 82 -1.39 0.71 11.19
C THR A 82 -1.23 -0.79 11.01
N ASP A 83 -1.49 -1.30 9.83
CA ASP A 83 -1.31 -2.72 9.53
C ASP A 83 -1.11 -2.91 8.03
N PHE A 84 -0.28 -3.87 7.67
CA PHE A 84 -0.03 -4.21 6.28
C PHE A 84 0.18 -5.72 6.18
N THR A 85 -0.67 -6.37 5.41
CA THR A 85 -0.56 -7.80 5.15
C THR A 85 -0.61 -8.04 3.65
N TYR A 86 -0.04 -9.14 3.23
CA TYR A 86 -0.04 -9.53 1.82
C TYR A 86 -0.14 -11.03 1.69
N GLU A 87 -0.59 -11.47 0.52
CA GLU A 87 -0.72 -12.88 0.19
C GLU A 87 -0.36 -13.06 -1.29
N LEU A 88 0.40 -14.10 -1.57
CA LEU A 88 0.75 -14.46 -2.94
C LEU A 88 -0.12 -15.61 -3.36
N ASN A 89 -0.98 -15.40 -4.36
CA ASN A 89 -1.91 -16.40 -4.88
C ASN A 89 -1.45 -16.89 -6.24
N ASN A 90 -1.52 -18.20 -6.46
CA ASN A 90 -1.18 -18.81 -7.76
C ASN A 90 0.22 -18.45 -8.27
N ASN A 91 1.09 -18.01 -7.38
CA ASN A 91 2.48 -17.62 -7.66
C ASN A 91 2.63 -16.40 -8.59
N ASP A 92 1.55 -15.72 -8.93
CA ASP A 92 1.61 -14.55 -9.82
C ASP A 92 0.72 -13.39 -9.39
N GLU A 93 -0.14 -13.58 -8.38
CA GLU A 93 -1.05 -12.55 -7.93
C GLU A 93 -0.71 -12.14 -6.50
N LEU A 94 -0.38 -10.86 -6.32
CA LEU A 94 -0.11 -10.31 -5.01
C LEU A 94 -1.35 -9.57 -4.52
N HIS A 95 -1.95 -10.07 -3.45
CA HIS A 95 -3.05 -9.40 -2.75
C HIS A 95 -2.49 -8.63 -1.58
N VAL A 96 -2.78 -7.34 -1.49
CA VAL A 96 -2.34 -6.49 -0.39
C VAL A 96 -3.53 -5.94 0.37
N HIS A 97 -3.35 -5.85 1.67
CA HIS A 97 -4.33 -5.29 2.61
C HIS A 97 -3.61 -4.25 3.45
N ILE A 98 -4.04 -3.01 3.35
CA ILE A 98 -3.41 -1.88 4.04
C ILE A 98 -4.45 -1.23 4.93
N ALA A 99 -4.23 -1.29 6.23
CA ALA A 99 -5.06 -0.59 7.21
C ALA A 99 -4.41 0.75 7.54
N VAL A 100 -5.17 1.81 7.40
CA VAL A 100 -4.68 3.18 7.52
C VAL A 100 -5.51 3.91 8.56
N SER A 101 -4.83 4.68 9.38
CA SER A 101 -5.46 5.58 10.33
C SER A 101 -5.01 7.00 10.04
N TYR A 102 -5.92 7.95 10.12
CA TYR A 102 -5.53 9.35 10.09
C TYR A 102 -6.12 10.08 11.30
N THR A 103 -5.36 11.05 11.79
CA THR A 103 -5.76 11.85 12.93
C THR A 103 -5.91 13.29 12.51
N HIS A 104 -6.81 14.01 13.19
CA HIS A 104 -7.05 15.43 12.96
C HIS A 104 -7.56 16.10 14.23
N LEU A 105 -7.41 17.38 14.27
CA LEU A 105 -7.91 18.19 15.36
C LEU A 105 -9.18 18.94 14.98
#